data_7956e085aa08b1b35c9c91314cb87503
#
_entry.id   7956e085aa08b1b35c9c91314cb87503
#
_cell.length_a   1.000
_cell.length_b   1.000
_cell.length_c   1.000
_cell.angle_alpha   90.00
_cell.angle_beta   90.00
_cell.angle_gamma   90.00
#
_symmetry.space_group_name_H-M   'P 1'
#
loop_
_entity.id
_entity.type
_entity.pdbx_description
1 polymer ?
#
loop_
_entity_poly.entity_id
_entity_poly.type
_entity_poly.pdbx_seq_one_letter_code
_entity_poly.pdbx_strand_id
1 'polypeptide(L)'
;MGKVVLITGGSSGIGKSIGEFLHHKGFVVYGTSRNPERVLNSIFPLVSLDVRDADSIRLAVAKVIATTGRLDIVINNAGVGITGPLEEIPMEEMKNNFDTNFFGPIEVMKAALPQMRTQKSGLIINVTSIAGYMGLPYRGIYSASKGALELVTEA
;
A
#
# COMPACT_ATOMS: atom_id res chain seq x y z
N MET A 1 -14.50 -5.35 -19.44
CA MET A 1 -13.54 -5.86 -18.44
C MET A 1 -13.61 -4.92 -17.23
N GLY A 2 -13.69 -5.46 -16.00
CA GLY A 2 -13.76 -4.63 -14.80
C GLY A 2 -12.47 -3.81 -14.61
N LYS A 3 -12.55 -2.70 -13.86
CA LYS A 3 -11.37 -1.91 -13.50
C LYS A 3 -10.40 -2.76 -12.65
N VAL A 4 -9.11 -2.65 -12.93
CA VAL A 4 -8.03 -3.38 -12.24
C VAL A 4 -7.55 -2.60 -11.02
N VAL A 5 -7.52 -3.27 -9.88
CA VAL A 5 -7.14 -2.70 -8.57
C VAL A 5 -5.96 -3.46 -8.00
N LEU A 6 -4.92 -2.75 -7.59
CA LEU A 6 -3.81 -3.28 -6.80
C LEU A 6 -3.90 -2.76 -5.37
N ILE A 7 -3.87 -3.66 -4.38
CA ILE A 7 -3.99 -3.31 -2.95
C ILE A 7 -2.74 -3.80 -2.22
N THR A 8 -1.92 -2.89 -1.70
CA THR A 8 -0.79 -3.29 -0.86
C THR A 8 -1.27 -3.76 0.51
N GLY A 9 -0.68 -4.87 1.00
CA GLY A 9 -1.14 -5.51 2.23
C GLY A 9 -2.55 -6.11 2.11
N GLY A 10 -2.93 -6.59 0.92
CA GLY A 10 -4.26 -7.15 0.63
C GLY A 10 -4.52 -8.55 1.19
N SER A 11 -3.56 -9.14 1.89
CA SER A 11 -3.67 -10.52 2.40
C SER A 11 -4.38 -10.63 3.76
N SER A 12 -4.57 -9.54 4.49
CA SER A 12 -5.16 -9.53 5.83
C SER A 12 -5.81 -8.19 6.17
N GLY A 13 -6.56 -8.16 7.27
CA GLY A 13 -7.12 -6.94 7.86
C GLY A 13 -7.92 -6.07 6.88
N ILE A 14 -7.69 -4.76 6.95
CA ILE A 14 -8.41 -3.76 6.14
C ILE A 14 -8.20 -4.00 4.64
N GLY A 15 -6.96 -4.25 4.20
CA GLY A 15 -6.66 -4.48 2.79
C GLY A 15 -7.39 -5.69 2.22
N LYS A 16 -7.48 -6.79 2.97
CA LYS A 16 -8.26 -7.97 2.58
C LYS A 16 -9.75 -7.63 2.46
N SER A 17 -10.32 -6.97 3.47
CA SER A 17 -11.74 -6.59 3.47
C SER A 17 -12.10 -5.66 2.30
N ILE A 18 -11.25 -4.69 1.99
CA ILE A 18 -11.41 -3.82 0.81
C ILE A 18 -11.36 -4.66 -0.47
N GLY A 19 -10.38 -5.56 -0.57
CA GLY A 19 -10.22 -6.43 -1.74
C GLY A 19 -11.44 -7.33 -1.99
N GLU A 20 -11.94 -7.97 -0.95
CA GLU A 20 -13.16 -8.81 -1.00
C GLU A 20 -14.38 -7.99 -1.42
N PHE A 21 -14.57 -6.82 -0.83
CA PHE A 21 -15.68 -5.91 -1.20
C PHE A 21 -15.61 -5.52 -2.67
N LEU A 22 -14.44 -5.08 -3.15
CA LEU A 22 -14.27 -4.65 -4.54
C LEU A 22 -14.41 -5.83 -5.52
N HIS A 23 -13.90 -7.01 -5.16
CA HIS A 23 -14.06 -8.22 -5.96
C HIS A 23 -15.54 -8.57 -6.16
N HIS A 24 -16.36 -8.53 -5.09
CA HIS A 24 -17.80 -8.74 -5.20
C HIS A 24 -18.54 -7.65 -5.99
N LYS A 25 -17.94 -6.47 -6.14
CA LYS A 25 -18.45 -5.38 -7.00
C LYS A 25 -18.00 -5.49 -8.47
N GLY A 26 -17.32 -6.57 -8.85
CA GLY A 26 -16.91 -6.82 -10.23
C GLY A 26 -15.58 -6.17 -10.65
N PHE A 27 -14.79 -5.67 -9.70
CA PHE A 27 -13.43 -5.23 -9.97
C PHE A 27 -12.49 -6.43 -10.11
N VAL A 28 -11.46 -6.28 -10.93
CA VAL A 28 -10.35 -7.25 -11.03
C VAL A 28 -9.31 -6.88 -9.96
N VAL A 29 -9.35 -7.57 -8.84
CA VAL A 29 -8.52 -7.24 -7.67
C VAL A 29 -7.26 -8.07 -7.63
N TYR A 30 -6.14 -7.43 -7.37
CA TYR A 30 -4.85 -8.02 -6.99
C TYR A 30 -4.46 -7.48 -5.61
N GLY A 31 -4.37 -8.37 -4.63
CA GLY A 31 -3.78 -8.03 -3.33
C GLY A 31 -2.29 -8.30 -3.33
N THR A 32 -1.56 -7.77 -2.36
CA THR A 32 -0.16 -8.13 -2.16
C THR A 32 0.12 -8.70 -0.78
N SER A 33 1.13 -9.56 -0.72
CA SER A 33 1.70 -10.12 0.51
C SER A 33 3.20 -10.34 0.31
N ARG A 34 3.98 -10.28 1.38
CA ARG A 34 5.40 -10.68 1.33
C ARG A 34 5.56 -12.19 1.08
N ASN A 35 4.59 -12.98 1.52
CA ASN A 35 4.55 -14.44 1.40
C ASN A 35 3.16 -14.89 0.93
N PRO A 36 2.79 -14.65 -0.34
CA PRO A 36 1.45 -14.98 -0.83
C PRO A 36 1.12 -16.48 -0.76
N GLU A 37 2.14 -17.34 -0.87
CA GLU A 37 2.01 -18.79 -0.79
C GLU A 37 1.55 -19.30 0.60
N ARG A 38 1.69 -18.49 1.65
CA ARG A 38 1.25 -18.82 3.01
C ARG A 38 -0.18 -18.38 3.29
N VAL A 39 -0.80 -17.66 2.36
CA VAL A 39 -2.15 -17.13 2.56
C VAL A 39 -3.16 -18.13 2.00
N LEU A 40 -3.88 -18.77 2.91
CA LEU A 40 -4.95 -19.69 2.54
C LEU A 40 -6.26 -18.92 2.26
N ASN A 41 -7.04 -19.39 1.29
CA ASN A 41 -8.42 -18.93 1.04
C ASN A 41 -8.53 -17.43 0.64
N SER A 42 -7.64 -16.93 -0.19
CA SER A 42 -7.86 -15.63 -0.85
C SER A 42 -8.81 -15.79 -2.03
N ILE A 43 -9.87 -14.97 -2.12
CA ILE A 43 -10.84 -14.99 -3.23
C ILE A 43 -10.35 -14.20 -4.45
N PHE A 44 -9.21 -13.54 -4.37
CA PHE A 44 -8.54 -12.82 -5.45
C PHE A 44 -7.04 -13.14 -5.46
N PRO A 45 -6.36 -13.01 -6.60
CA PRO A 45 -4.93 -13.25 -6.71
C PRO A 45 -4.10 -12.40 -5.74
N LEU A 46 -3.08 -13.03 -5.16
CA LEU A 46 -2.06 -12.35 -4.38
C LEU A 46 -0.73 -12.33 -5.13
N VAL A 47 -0.09 -11.17 -5.15
CA VAL A 47 1.24 -10.96 -5.76
C VAL A 47 2.26 -10.75 -4.64
N SER A 48 3.45 -11.33 -4.79
CA SER A 48 4.54 -11.08 -3.84
C SER A 48 4.99 -9.63 -3.94
N LEU A 49 5.01 -8.92 -2.80
CA LEU A 49 5.49 -7.54 -2.71
C LEU A 49 5.86 -7.21 -1.27
N ASP A 50 7.09 -6.74 -1.07
CA ASP A 50 7.51 -5.98 0.11
C ASP A 50 7.57 -4.50 -0.26
N VAL A 51 6.82 -3.67 0.45
CA VAL A 51 6.77 -2.21 0.19
C VAL A 51 8.07 -1.48 0.53
N ARG A 52 9.03 -2.14 1.19
CA ARG A 52 10.36 -1.61 1.49
C ARG A 52 11.42 -1.98 0.45
N ASP A 53 11.03 -2.73 -0.57
CA ASP A 53 11.92 -3.18 -1.65
C ASP A 53 11.41 -2.66 -2.99
N ALA A 54 12.14 -1.71 -3.58
CA ALA A 54 11.79 -1.07 -4.83
C ALA A 54 11.73 -2.05 -6.01
N ASP A 55 12.58 -3.08 -6.02
CA ASP A 55 12.58 -4.10 -7.06
C ASP A 55 11.36 -5.01 -6.94
N SER A 56 11.03 -5.42 -5.72
CA SER A 56 9.81 -6.17 -5.41
C SER A 56 8.56 -5.41 -5.87
N ILE A 57 8.48 -4.10 -5.59
CA ILE A 57 7.39 -3.22 -6.03
C ILE A 57 7.30 -3.18 -7.56
N ARG A 58 8.43 -2.92 -8.25
CA ARG A 58 8.48 -2.85 -9.71
C ARG A 58 7.99 -4.14 -10.36
N LEU A 59 8.48 -5.27 -9.89
CA LEU A 59 8.11 -6.59 -10.40
C LEU A 59 6.62 -6.90 -10.18
N ALA A 60 6.08 -6.58 -9.01
CA ALA A 60 4.67 -6.79 -8.70
C ALA A 60 3.75 -5.94 -9.59
N VAL A 61 4.04 -4.66 -9.74
CA VAL A 61 3.27 -3.75 -10.60
C VAL A 61 3.36 -4.18 -12.06
N ALA A 62 4.57 -4.50 -12.55
CA ALA A 62 4.78 -4.99 -13.92
C ALA A 62 4.01 -6.29 -14.19
N LYS A 63 3.97 -7.21 -13.22
CA LYS A 63 3.22 -8.48 -13.33
C LYS A 63 1.72 -8.23 -13.51
N VAL A 64 1.15 -7.32 -12.71
CA VAL A 64 -0.28 -6.99 -12.83
C VAL A 64 -0.58 -6.38 -14.20
N ILE A 65 0.24 -5.41 -14.65
CA ILE A 65 0.10 -4.75 -15.95
C ILE A 65 0.25 -5.75 -17.08
N ALA A 66 1.25 -6.63 -17.05
CA ALA A 66 1.47 -7.65 -18.08
C ALA A 66 0.29 -8.64 -18.19
N THR A 67 -0.35 -8.96 -17.06
CA THR A 67 -1.48 -9.90 -17.03
C THR A 67 -2.79 -9.27 -17.51
N THR A 68 -2.99 -7.98 -17.24
CA THR A 68 -4.31 -7.32 -17.44
C THR A 68 -4.31 -6.25 -18.52
N GLY A 69 -3.13 -5.81 -18.98
CA GLY A 69 -2.96 -4.71 -19.91
C GLY A 69 -3.22 -3.32 -19.30
N ARG A 70 -3.59 -3.24 -18.02
CA ARG A 70 -3.99 -1.97 -17.36
C ARG A 70 -3.81 -2.01 -15.86
N LEU A 71 -3.78 -0.84 -15.24
CA LEU A 71 -3.86 -0.65 -13.79
C LEU A 71 -4.66 0.63 -13.51
N ASP A 72 -5.88 0.48 -13.01
CA ASP A 72 -6.81 1.60 -12.85
C ASP A 72 -6.77 2.23 -11.47
N ILE A 73 -6.58 1.40 -10.43
CA ILE A 73 -6.63 1.85 -9.05
C ILE A 73 -5.47 1.22 -8.28
N VAL A 74 -4.76 2.03 -7.53
CA VAL A 74 -3.79 1.58 -6.53
C VAL A 74 -4.29 2.00 -5.16
N ILE A 75 -4.32 1.04 -4.23
CA ILE A 75 -4.65 1.30 -2.82
C ILE A 75 -3.42 0.98 -1.98
N ASN A 76 -2.73 2.02 -1.52
CA ASN A 76 -1.63 1.92 -0.59
C ASN A 76 -2.19 1.74 0.82
N ASN A 77 -2.36 0.48 1.23
CA ASN A 77 -2.92 0.10 2.52
C ASN A 77 -1.87 -0.53 3.45
N ALA A 78 -0.81 -1.13 2.90
CA ALA A 78 0.26 -1.71 3.72
C ALA A 78 0.81 -0.67 4.71
N GLY A 79 0.90 -1.05 5.97
CA GLY A 79 1.39 -0.17 7.02
C GLY A 79 1.63 -0.91 8.32
N VAL A 80 2.48 -0.33 9.16
CA VAL A 80 2.84 -0.86 10.47
C VAL A 80 2.71 0.24 11.52
N GLY A 81 2.25 -0.15 12.71
CA GLY A 81 2.26 0.71 13.88
C GLY A 81 3.60 0.70 14.57
N ILE A 82 3.90 1.77 15.29
CA ILE A 82 4.97 1.83 16.29
C ILE A 82 4.44 2.61 17.49
N THR A 83 4.72 2.15 18.70
CA THR A 83 4.22 2.75 19.94
C THR A 83 5.29 2.63 21.02
N GLY A 84 5.59 3.72 21.69
CA GLY A 84 6.53 3.79 22.81
C GLY A 84 6.92 5.23 23.13
N PRO A 85 7.58 5.46 24.29
CA PRO A 85 8.24 6.73 24.58
C PRO A 85 9.30 7.01 23.50
N LEU A 86 9.39 8.25 23.05
CA LEU A 86 10.25 8.61 21.92
C LEU A 86 11.73 8.24 22.16
N GLU A 87 12.20 8.45 23.38
CA GLU A 87 13.57 8.15 23.80
C GLU A 87 13.91 6.65 23.87
N GLU A 88 12.90 5.78 23.93
CA GLU A 88 13.10 4.32 24.04
C GLU A 88 12.99 3.62 22.68
N ILE A 89 12.41 4.26 21.67
CA ILE A 89 12.26 3.64 20.35
C ILE A 89 13.60 3.67 19.61
N PRO A 90 14.15 2.52 19.20
CA PRO A 90 15.37 2.49 18.41
C PRO A 90 15.22 3.24 17.08
N MET A 91 16.25 4.00 16.71
CA MET A 91 16.24 4.78 15.44
C MET A 91 15.98 3.91 14.22
N GLU A 92 16.42 2.65 14.23
CA GLU A 92 16.17 1.71 13.14
C GLU A 92 14.68 1.39 12.99
N GLU A 93 13.97 1.18 14.10
CA GLU A 93 12.52 0.93 14.08
C GLU A 93 11.75 2.16 13.58
N MET A 94 12.21 3.39 13.96
CA MET A 94 11.63 4.63 13.43
C MET A 94 11.79 4.70 11.90
N LYS A 95 12.98 4.41 11.38
CA LYS A 95 13.25 4.36 9.93
C LYS A 95 12.40 3.31 9.24
N ASN A 96 12.36 2.09 9.78
CA ASN A 96 11.53 1.00 9.23
C ASN A 96 10.04 1.36 9.18
N ASN A 97 9.55 2.13 10.16
CA ASN A 97 8.18 2.64 10.14
C ASN A 97 7.95 3.61 8.97
N PHE A 98 8.87 4.56 8.75
CA PHE A 98 8.81 5.47 7.61
C PHE A 98 8.98 4.74 6.27
N ASP A 99 9.89 3.77 6.18
CA ASP A 99 10.10 2.97 4.98
C ASP A 99 8.81 2.25 4.55
N THR A 100 8.06 1.72 5.52
CA THR A 100 6.81 1.03 5.26
C THR A 100 5.65 1.99 4.99
N ASN A 101 5.47 3.01 5.85
CA ASN A 101 4.26 3.84 5.86
C ASN A 101 4.31 5.04 4.92
N PHE A 102 5.49 5.49 4.52
CA PHE A 102 5.72 6.69 3.72
C PHE A 102 6.47 6.40 2.43
N PHE A 103 7.72 5.92 2.49
CA PHE A 103 8.51 5.67 1.29
C PHE A 103 7.96 4.54 0.43
N GLY A 104 7.44 3.47 1.05
CA GLY A 104 6.80 2.37 0.34
C GLY A 104 5.64 2.82 -0.56
N PRO A 105 4.63 3.54 -0.05
CA PRO A 105 3.58 4.14 -0.87
C PRO A 105 4.11 5.02 -2.01
N ILE A 106 5.16 5.82 -1.78
CA ILE A 106 5.78 6.67 -2.82
C ILE A 106 6.36 5.79 -3.93
N GLU A 107 7.12 4.75 -3.60
CA GLU A 107 7.70 3.85 -4.60
C GLU A 107 6.61 3.08 -5.39
N VAL A 108 5.52 2.67 -4.74
CA VAL A 108 4.37 2.07 -5.42
C VAL A 108 3.71 3.07 -6.38
N MET A 109 3.53 4.32 -5.97
CA MET A 109 3.02 5.39 -6.85
C MET A 109 3.93 5.60 -8.04
N LYS A 110 5.25 5.71 -7.84
CA LYS A 110 6.23 5.86 -8.91
C LYS A 110 6.20 4.71 -9.91
N ALA A 111 5.99 3.48 -9.46
CA ALA A 111 5.88 2.31 -10.33
C ALA A 111 4.56 2.28 -11.13
N ALA A 112 3.45 2.75 -10.56
CA ALA A 112 2.13 2.73 -11.20
C ALA A 112 1.87 3.91 -12.15
N LEU A 113 2.36 5.09 -11.83
CA LEU A 113 2.08 6.34 -12.56
C LEU A 113 2.42 6.31 -14.06
N PRO A 114 3.52 5.69 -14.55
CA PRO A 114 3.79 5.62 -15.98
C PRO A 114 2.66 4.93 -16.76
N GLN A 115 2.14 3.82 -16.25
CA GLN A 115 1.01 3.12 -16.86
C GLN A 115 -0.27 3.97 -16.82
N MET A 116 -0.58 4.59 -15.71
CA MET A 116 -1.76 5.46 -15.56
C MET A 116 -1.70 6.68 -16.50
N ARG A 117 -0.50 7.26 -16.70
CA ARG A 117 -0.31 8.34 -17.70
C ARG A 117 -0.55 7.88 -19.13
N THR A 118 -0.03 6.70 -19.49
CA THR A 118 -0.27 6.10 -20.80
C THR A 118 -1.77 5.85 -21.04
N GLN A 119 -2.49 5.40 -20.02
CA GLN A 119 -3.94 5.17 -20.05
C GLN A 119 -4.75 6.47 -20.03
N LYS A 120 -4.13 7.60 -19.65
CA LYS A 120 -4.80 8.89 -19.36
C LYS A 120 -5.90 8.76 -18.29
N SER A 121 -5.75 7.79 -17.41
CA SER A 121 -6.73 7.47 -16.39
C SER A 121 -6.04 6.68 -15.27
N GLY A 122 -6.37 6.98 -14.01
CA GLY A 122 -5.88 6.28 -12.85
C GLY A 122 -6.40 6.90 -11.57
N LEU A 123 -6.43 6.13 -10.50
CA LEU A 123 -6.78 6.58 -9.15
C LEU A 123 -5.78 5.99 -8.16
N ILE A 124 -5.22 6.83 -7.31
CA ILE A 124 -4.38 6.40 -6.19
C ILE A 124 -5.08 6.75 -4.89
N ILE A 125 -5.19 5.77 -4.02
CA ILE A 125 -5.77 5.92 -2.68
C ILE A 125 -4.70 5.54 -1.67
N ASN A 126 -4.34 6.48 -0.80
CA ASN A 126 -3.42 6.24 0.30
C ASN A 126 -4.21 6.10 1.61
N VAL A 127 -4.07 4.97 2.30
CA VAL A 127 -4.70 4.75 3.60
C VAL A 127 -3.82 5.40 4.66
N THR A 128 -4.23 6.56 5.10
CA THR A 128 -3.57 7.36 6.13
C THR A 128 -4.11 6.99 7.53
N SER A 129 -4.21 7.92 8.42
CA SER A 129 -4.75 7.71 9.77
C SER A 129 -5.20 9.05 10.35
N ILE A 130 -6.16 9.03 11.26
CA ILE A 130 -6.45 10.19 12.11
C ILE A 130 -5.21 10.67 12.87
N ALA A 131 -4.29 9.75 13.18
CA ALA A 131 -3.00 10.08 13.77
C ALA A 131 -2.09 10.91 12.86
N GLY A 132 -2.39 11.00 11.56
CA GLY A 132 -1.69 11.89 10.63
C GLY A 132 -2.09 13.37 10.78
N TYR A 133 -3.28 13.64 11.30
CA TYR A 133 -3.75 15.00 11.58
C TYR A 133 -3.37 15.49 12.98
N MET A 134 -3.16 14.57 13.92
CA MET A 134 -2.85 14.90 15.30
C MET A 134 -1.83 13.94 15.88
N GLY A 135 -0.87 14.47 16.62
CA GLY A 135 0.10 13.66 17.36
C GLY A 135 -0.59 12.92 18.51
N LEU A 136 -0.56 11.60 18.47
CA LEU A 136 -1.08 10.79 19.58
C LEU A 136 0.03 10.49 20.59
N PRO A 137 -0.25 10.52 21.91
CA PRO A 137 0.70 10.12 22.93
C PRO A 137 1.33 8.74 22.61
N TYR A 138 2.62 8.61 22.77
CA TYR A 138 3.41 7.40 22.48
C TYR A 138 3.37 6.91 21.03
N ARG A 139 2.82 7.69 20.08
CA ARG A 139 2.74 7.35 18.66
C ARG A 139 3.33 8.40 17.73
N GLY A 140 4.25 9.22 18.23
CA GLY A 140 4.81 10.35 17.48
C GLY A 140 5.37 9.97 16.11
N ILE A 141 6.14 8.90 16.03
CA ILE A 141 6.75 8.40 14.77
C ILE A 141 5.68 7.89 13.80
N TYR A 142 4.71 7.11 14.29
CA TYR A 142 3.59 6.66 13.47
C TYR A 142 2.77 7.85 12.95
N SER A 143 2.44 8.80 13.81
CA SER A 143 1.72 10.02 13.45
C SER A 143 2.47 10.82 12.38
N ALA A 144 3.79 11.00 12.56
CA ALA A 144 4.63 11.70 11.61
C ALA A 144 4.65 11.01 10.24
N SER A 145 4.80 9.68 10.20
CA SER A 145 4.82 8.92 8.94
C SER A 145 3.48 9.00 8.19
N LYS A 146 2.35 8.97 8.90
CA LYS A 146 1.02 9.10 8.30
C LYS A 146 0.70 10.54 7.90
N GLY A 147 1.14 11.53 8.67
CA GLY A 147 1.04 12.95 8.30
C GLY A 147 1.87 13.30 7.08
N ALA A 148 3.10 12.76 6.98
CA ALA A 148 3.92 12.93 5.79
C ALA A 148 3.24 12.34 4.54
N LEU A 149 2.61 11.17 4.65
CA LEU A 149 1.86 10.55 3.55
C LEU A 149 0.64 11.39 3.16
N GLU A 150 -0.06 11.98 4.11
CA GLU A 150 -1.19 12.88 3.86
C GLU A 150 -0.77 14.07 3.01
N LEU A 151 0.26 14.80 3.47
CA LEU A 151 0.77 15.99 2.77
C LEU A 151 1.26 15.69 1.33
N VAL A 152 1.92 14.56 1.12
CA VAL A 152 2.32 14.13 -0.24
C VAL A 152 1.11 13.77 -1.09
N THR A 153 0.04 13.26 -0.48
CA THR A 153 -1.18 12.90 -1.20
C THR A 153 -1.95 14.15 -1.67
N GLU A 154 -1.95 15.20 -0.87
CA GLU A 154 -2.58 16.48 -1.21
C GLU A 154 -1.80 17.27 -2.28
N ALA A 155 -0.49 17.10 -2.34
CA ALA A 155 0.39 17.82 -3.28
C ALA A 155 0.33 17.23 -4.70
#